data_c2eaae7d0759010372d1c237b1e0f50d
#
_entry.id   c2eaae7d0759010372d1c237b1e0f50d
#
_cell.length_a   1.000
_cell.length_b   1.000
_cell.length_c   1.000
_cell.angle_alpha   90.00
_cell.angle_beta   90.00
_cell.angle_gamma   90.00
#
_symmetry.space_group_name_H-M   'P 1'
#
loop_
_entity.id
_entity.type
_entity.pdbx_description
1 polymer ?
#
loop_
_entity_poly.entity_id
_entity_poly.type
_entity_poly.pdbx_seq_one_letter_code
_entity_poly.pdbx_strand_id
1 'polypeptide(L)'
;MTFHLITLFQEACDAYLNASIVGRARKEKKISIAYQNPHDFVANNWGKVDERPYGGGPGMVLSALPVVQAVEKALKSRKPFVAKPPQDKSRKAVIWFSPDAKQFTNKDADTLTKYTDVVLVCGRYEGIDERAKKILKTLAPVKEFAVGEAVYTGGEVPALAIVDAVTRRLPGVLGKDASVEERRIASHAVYTRPETIEYRKKKYRVPKVLQTGHHAHISAWRKKR
;
A
#
# COMPACT_ATOMS: atom_id res chain seq x y z
N MET A 1 9.87 8.57 -4.65
CA MET A 1 8.54 8.63 -4.03
C MET A 1 8.66 8.38 -2.54
N THR A 2 7.96 9.13 -1.71
CA THR A 2 7.96 8.92 -0.25
C THR A 2 6.58 8.46 0.21
N PHE A 3 6.55 7.38 0.98
CA PHE A 3 5.37 6.96 1.72
C PHE A 3 5.55 7.39 3.18
N HIS A 4 4.55 8.09 3.70
CA HIS A 4 4.48 8.47 5.10
C HIS A 4 3.40 7.63 5.78
N LEU A 5 3.76 6.81 6.74
CA LEU A 5 2.82 6.00 7.51
C LEU A 5 2.54 6.69 8.84
N ILE A 6 1.28 7.07 9.03
CA ILE A 6 0.78 7.59 10.30
C ILE A 6 0.27 6.38 11.07
N THR A 7 1.03 5.91 12.03
CA THR A 7 0.76 4.64 12.74
C THR A 7 1.27 4.67 14.17
N LEU A 8 0.62 3.93 15.05
CA LEU A 8 1.06 3.65 16.41
C LEU A 8 2.10 2.52 16.48
N PHE A 9 2.22 1.71 15.42
CA PHE A 9 2.98 0.45 15.38
C PHE A 9 3.92 0.39 14.19
N GLN A 10 4.99 1.17 14.24
CA GLN A 10 6.00 1.20 13.19
C GLN A 10 6.62 -0.18 12.96
N GLU A 11 6.90 -0.91 14.03
CA GLU A 11 7.54 -2.23 14.01
C GLU A 11 6.73 -3.26 13.22
N ALA A 12 5.40 -3.18 13.25
CA ALA A 12 4.51 -4.04 12.46
C ALA A 12 4.67 -3.81 10.95
N CYS A 13 5.03 -2.59 10.56
CA CYS A 13 5.24 -2.22 9.16
C CYS A 13 6.66 -2.53 8.68
N ASP A 14 7.66 -2.29 9.53
CA ASP A 14 9.07 -2.37 9.14
C ASP A 14 9.48 -3.79 8.72
N ALA A 15 8.94 -4.82 9.33
CA ALA A 15 9.25 -6.21 8.97
C ALA A 15 8.97 -6.47 7.48
N TYR A 16 7.80 -6.05 7.00
CA TYR A 16 7.43 -6.20 5.59
C TYR A 16 8.19 -5.24 4.67
N LEU A 17 8.26 -3.97 5.04
CA LEU A 17 8.82 -2.90 4.20
C LEU A 17 10.34 -2.99 4.03
N ASN A 18 11.03 -3.76 4.87
CA ASN A 18 12.46 -4.05 4.74
C ASN A 18 12.76 -5.32 3.92
N ALA A 19 11.73 -6.10 3.57
CA ALA A 19 11.90 -7.39 2.91
C ALA A 19 11.72 -7.31 1.38
N SER A 20 12.30 -8.28 0.67
CA SER A 20 12.06 -8.59 -0.75
C SER A 20 12.13 -7.38 -1.68
N ILE A 21 11.15 -7.22 -2.58
CA ILE A 21 11.09 -6.19 -3.64
C ILE A 21 11.00 -4.79 -3.02
N VAL A 22 10.14 -4.61 -2.02
CA VAL A 22 9.96 -3.31 -1.35
C VAL A 22 11.24 -2.89 -0.63
N GLY A 23 11.85 -3.81 0.12
CA GLY A 23 13.12 -3.56 0.81
C GLY A 23 14.26 -3.24 -0.15
N ARG A 24 14.33 -3.90 -1.31
CA ARG A 24 15.29 -3.56 -2.37
C ARG A 24 15.04 -2.17 -2.93
N ALA A 25 13.77 -1.82 -3.24
CA ALA A 25 13.41 -0.49 -3.74
C ALA A 25 13.78 0.63 -2.75
N ARG A 26 13.69 0.37 -1.43
CA ARG A 26 14.19 1.28 -0.37
C ARG A 26 15.72 1.43 -0.44
N LYS A 27 16.46 0.31 -0.47
CA LYS A 27 17.93 0.31 -0.55
C LYS A 27 18.44 1.03 -1.80
N GLU A 28 17.76 0.83 -2.93
CA GLU A 28 18.07 1.49 -4.20
C GLU A 28 17.53 2.94 -4.28
N LYS A 29 16.98 3.47 -3.20
CA LYS A 29 16.47 4.85 -3.11
C LYS A 29 15.37 5.18 -4.13
N LYS A 30 14.62 4.19 -4.62
CA LYS A 30 13.46 4.39 -5.49
C LYS A 30 12.24 4.83 -4.71
N ILE A 31 12.12 4.34 -3.48
CA ILE A 31 11.14 4.77 -2.50
C ILE A 31 11.81 5.13 -1.18
N SER A 32 11.10 5.94 -0.39
CA SER A 32 11.44 6.23 0.99
C SER A 32 10.23 5.98 1.88
N ILE A 33 10.47 5.50 3.09
CA ILE A 33 9.44 5.32 4.11
C ILE A 33 9.74 6.25 5.26
N ALA A 34 8.74 6.99 5.70
CA ALA A 34 8.80 7.85 6.87
C ALA A 34 7.62 7.52 7.79
N TYR A 35 7.84 7.57 9.08
CA TYR A 35 6.81 7.30 10.08
C TYR A 35 6.49 8.55 10.87
N GLN A 36 5.24 8.71 11.26
CA GLN A 36 4.80 9.68 12.25
C GLN A 36 3.87 8.94 13.23
N ASN A 37 4.25 8.92 14.48
CA ASN A 37 3.42 8.33 15.52
C ASN A 37 2.49 9.41 16.08
N PRO A 38 1.16 9.25 16.05
CA PRO A 38 0.22 10.18 16.68
C PRO A 38 0.49 10.43 18.17
N HIS A 39 1.08 9.47 18.90
CA HIS A 39 1.49 9.67 20.28
C HIS A 39 2.45 10.85 20.49
N ASP A 40 3.32 11.13 19.49
CA ASP A 40 4.28 12.24 19.57
C ASP A 40 3.62 13.62 19.58
N PHE A 41 2.31 13.69 19.32
CA PHE A 41 1.53 14.93 19.19
C PHE A 41 0.44 15.05 20.26
N VAL A 42 0.48 14.22 21.28
CA VAL A 42 -0.50 14.30 22.38
C VAL A 42 -0.09 15.41 23.34
N ALA A 43 -0.97 16.38 23.54
CA ALA A 43 -0.74 17.51 24.43
C ALA A 43 -1.18 17.27 25.87
N ASN A 44 -1.84 16.13 26.18
CA ASN A 44 -2.33 15.86 27.52
C ASN A 44 -1.27 15.16 28.38
N ASN A 45 -1.31 15.42 29.70
CA ASN A 45 -0.36 14.86 30.66
C ASN A 45 -0.40 13.31 30.77
N TRP A 46 -1.41 12.67 30.21
CA TRP A 46 -1.62 11.22 30.27
C TRP A 46 -1.12 10.47 29.04
N GLY A 47 -0.68 11.21 28.01
CA GLY A 47 -0.19 10.60 26.78
C GLY A 47 -1.25 9.79 25.99
N LYS A 48 -2.53 9.95 26.30
CA LYS A 48 -3.60 9.20 25.65
C LYS A 48 -3.90 9.76 24.25
N VAL A 49 -3.82 8.90 23.25
CA VAL A 49 -4.09 9.19 21.85
C VAL A 49 -5.52 8.85 21.44
N ASP A 50 -6.27 8.23 22.31
CA ASP A 50 -7.62 7.68 22.08
C ASP A 50 -8.55 8.02 23.26
N GLU A 51 -9.86 8.05 22.98
CA GLU A 51 -10.92 8.31 23.96
C GLU A 51 -12.17 7.47 23.65
N ARG A 52 -13.10 7.41 24.60
CA ARG A 52 -14.38 6.71 24.43
C ARG A 52 -15.23 7.39 23.35
N PRO A 53 -15.96 6.60 22.52
CA PRO A 53 -16.82 7.18 21.49
C PRO A 53 -17.99 7.96 22.10
N TYR A 54 -18.37 9.09 21.49
CA TYR A 54 -19.64 9.72 21.75
C TYR A 54 -20.79 8.79 21.32
N GLY A 55 -21.86 8.79 22.07
CA GLY A 55 -23.00 7.89 21.83
C GLY A 55 -22.85 6.52 22.50
N GLY A 56 -21.72 6.26 23.17
CA GLY A 56 -21.46 4.99 23.84
C GLY A 56 -21.00 3.89 22.87
N GLY A 57 -20.89 2.68 23.38
CA GLY A 57 -20.40 1.52 22.65
C GLY A 57 -19.08 0.98 23.19
N PRO A 58 -18.65 -0.20 22.74
CA PRO A 58 -17.37 -0.78 23.10
C PRO A 58 -16.20 -0.07 22.42
N GLY A 59 -15.00 -0.29 22.94
CA GLY A 59 -13.76 0.16 22.31
C GLY A 59 -13.43 1.62 22.55
N MET A 60 -12.49 2.12 21.75
CA MET A 60 -11.92 3.46 21.80
C MET A 60 -11.88 4.05 20.39
N VAL A 61 -11.69 5.36 20.28
CA VAL A 61 -11.56 6.09 19.01
C VAL A 61 -10.30 6.95 19.08
N LEU A 62 -9.47 6.91 18.05
CA LEU A 62 -8.29 7.77 17.95
C LEU A 62 -8.70 9.24 17.88
N SER A 63 -8.05 10.06 18.68
CA SER A 63 -8.30 11.50 18.77
C SER A 63 -7.91 12.23 17.50
N ALA A 64 -8.72 13.20 17.07
CA ALA A 64 -8.51 13.93 15.82
C ALA A 64 -7.19 14.68 15.77
N LEU A 65 -6.88 15.48 16.79
CA LEU A 65 -5.74 16.42 16.75
C LEU A 65 -4.38 15.73 16.63
N PRO A 66 -4.04 14.68 17.39
CA PRO A 66 -2.79 13.97 17.22
C PRO A 66 -2.60 13.41 15.81
N VAL A 67 -3.65 12.84 15.21
CA VAL A 67 -3.63 12.33 13.84
C VAL A 67 -3.43 13.46 12.83
N VAL A 68 -4.15 14.55 12.96
CA VAL A 68 -4.01 15.73 12.07
C VAL A 68 -2.60 16.28 12.13
N GLN A 69 -2.04 16.47 13.32
CA GLN A 69 -0.69 17.03 13.50
C GLN A 69 0.39 16.10 12.93
N ALA A 70 0.24 14.79 13.10
CA ALA A 70 1.11 13.79 12.48
C ALA A 70 1.08 13.88 10.94
N VAL A 71 -0.11 14.00 10.35
CA VAL A 71 -0.28 14.20 8.89
C VAL A 71 0.30 15.54 8.45
N GLU A 72 0.05 16.62 9.16
CA GLU A 72 0.64 17.94 8.84
C GLU A 72 2.17 17.88 8.81
N LYS A 73 2.80 17.25 9.80
CA LYS A 73 4.25 17.04 9.83
C LYS A 73 4.74 16.28 8.60
N ALA A 74 4.04 15.20 8.21
CA ALA A 74 4.33 14.46 7.00
C ALA A 74 4.20 15.33 5.74
N LEU A 75 3.14 16.13 5.64
CA LEU A 75 2.91 17.04 4.51
C LEU A 75 3.93 18.19 4.44
N LYS A 76 4.46 18.66 5.57
CA LYS A 76 5.49 19.71 5.64
C LYS A 76 6.90 19.18 5.34
N SER A 77 7.11 17.88 5.38
CA SER A 77 8.42 17.27 5.09
C SER A 77 8.89 17.64 3.68
N ARG A 78 10.07 18.29 3.59
CA ARG A 78 10.63 18.84 2.34
C ARG A 78 11.76 18.00 1.75
N LYS A 79 12.02 16.79 2.22
CA LYS A 79 13.10 15.98 1.66
C LYS A 79 12.57 15.08 0.53
N PRO A 80 12.65 15.50 -0.74
CA PRO A 80 12.57 14.54 -1.83
C PRO A 80 13.86 13.73 -1.79
N PHE A 81 13.75 12.47 -1.45
CA PHE A 81 14.89 11.56 -1.35
C PHE A 81 15.35 11.03 -2.71
N VAL A 82 14.72 11.42 -3.79
CA VAL A 82 14.99 10.95 -5.15
C VAL A 82 15.47 12.09 -6.01
N ALA A 83 16.47 11.82 -6.85
CA ALA A 83 16.98 12.73 -7.87
C ALA A 83 15.82 13.43 -8.59
N LYS A 84 15.95 14.78 -8.72
CA LYS A 84 14.99 15.72 -9.29
C LYS A 84 13.78 15.08 -9.99
N PRO A 85 12.54 15.29 -9.46
CA PRO A 85 11.38 15.06 -10.29
C PRO A 85 11.47 15.98 -11.51
N PRO A 86 11.02 15.56 -12.69
CA PRO A 86 10.87 16.46 -13.80
C PRO A 86 10.02 17.64 -13.35
N GLN A 87 10.44 18.84 -13.66
CA GLN A 87 9.90 20.14 -13.32
C GLN A 87 8.38 20.16 -13.22
N ASP A 88 7.80 19.71 -12.12
CA ASP A 88 6.45 20.10 -11.73
C ASP A 88 6.14 19.71 -10.28
N LYS A 89 5.40 20.61 -9.64
CA LYS A 89 4.83 20.68 -8.30
C LYS A 89 4.77 19.37 -7.51
N SER A 90 5.39 19.37 -6.32
CA SER A 90 5.19 18.36 -5.27
C SER A 90 3.70 17.97 -5.17
N ARG A 91 3.35 16.76 -5.63
CA ARG A 91 1.98 16.22 -5.53
C ARG A 91 1.89 15.35 -4.29
N LYS A 92 1.04 15.72 -3.37
CA LYS A 92 0.81 15.00 -2.12
C LYS A 92 -0.62 14.52 -2.05
N ALA A 93 -0.84 13.32 -1.53
CA ALA A 93 -2.17 12.79 -1.25
C ALA A 93 -2.20 12.13 0.13
N VAL A 94 -3.32 12.27 0.82
CA VAL A 94 -3.64 11.56 2.05
C VAL A 94 -4.56 10.40 1.70
N ILE A 95 -4.22 9.21 2.15
CA ILE A 95 -5.05 8.02 2.01
C ILE A 95 -5.67 7.72 3.36
N TRP A 96 -6.99 7.66 3.36
CA TRP A 96 -7.81 7.28 4.50
C TRP A 96 -8.41 5.90 4.27
N PHE A 97 -8.28 5.02 5.23
CA PHE A 97 -8.85 3.68 5.13
C PHE A 97 -10.22 3.63 5.79
N SER A 98 -11.18 3.05 5.06
CA SER A 98 -12.52 2.74 5.56
C SER A 98 -13.02 1.48 4.87
N PRO A 99 -13.62 0.52 5.60
CA PRO A 99 -14.22 -0.68 5.00
C PRO A 99 -15.32 -0.35 3.98
N ASP A 100 -16.06 0.73 4.20
CA ASP A 100 -17.19 1.14 3.35
C ASP A 100 -16.76 1.99 2.14
N ALA A 101 -15.48 2.30 2.02
CA ALA A 101 -14.98 3.12 0.93
C ALA A 101 -14.86 2.30 -0.38
N LYS A 102 -14.61 3.02 -1.47
CA LYS A 102 -14.29 2.42 -2.76
C LYS A 102 -13.12 1.44 -2.64
N GLN A 103 -13.24 0.27 -3.24
CA GLN A 103 -12.15 -0.70 -3.32
C GLN A 103 -10.95 -0.12 -4.07
N PHE A 104 -9.77 -0.30 -3.47
CA PHE A 104 -8.49 0.05 -4.10
C PHE A 104 -8.19 -0.91 -5.25
N THR A 105 -7.83 -0.34 -6.40
CA THR A 105 -7.61 -1.11 -7.63
C THR A 105 -6.22 -0.85 -8.21
N ASN A 106 -5.84 -1.66 -9.19
CA ASN A 106 -4.62 -1.47 -9.99
C ASN A 106 -4.57 -0.07 -10.64
N LYS A 107 -5.71 0.46 -11.11
CA LYS A 107 -5.83 1.81 -11.67
C LYS A 107 -5.54 2.89 -10.62
N ASP A 108 -5.97 2.68 -9.40
CA ASP A 108 -5.69 3.59 -8.30
C ASP A 108 -4.19 3.56 -7.94
N ALA A 109 -3.57 2.36 -7.94
CA ALA A 109 -2.13 2.21 -7.75
C ALA A 109 -1.32 2.94 -8.85
N ASP A 110 -1.70 2.80 -10.14
CA ASP A 110 -1.08 3.54 -11.23
C ASP A 110 -1.25 5.06 -11.08
N THR A 111 -2.41 5.50 -10.57
CA THR A 111 -2.64 6.92 -10.30
C THR A 111 -1.73 7.43 -9.18
N LEU A 112 -1.51 6.64 -8.12
CA LEU A 112 -0.66 7.02 -7.00
C LEU A 112 0.82 7.11 -7.39
N THR A 113 1.30 6.41 -8.42
CA THR A 113 2.69 6.56 -8.89
C THR A 113 3.03 7.99 -9.35
N LYS A 114 2.01 8.81 -9.66
CA LYS A 114 2.17 10.21 -10.08
C LYS A 114 2.39 11.19 -8.92
N TYR A 115 2.32 10.71 -7.68
CA TYR A 115 2.54 11.52 -6.48
C TYR A 115 3.99 11.43 -6.02
N THR A 116 4.49 12.51 -5.44
CA THR A 116 5.80 12.53 -4.80
C THR A 116 5.74 11.97 -3.39
N ASP A 117 4.63 12.25 -2.70
CA ASP A 117 4.38 11.88 -1.31
C ASP A 117 2.97 11.31 -1.16
N VAL A 118 2.86 10.16 -0.52
CA VAL A 118 1.60 9.51 -0.16
C VAL A 118 1.58 9.30 1.34
N VAL A 119 0.64 9.95 2.02
CA VAL A 119 0.44 9.84 3.46
C VAL A 119 -0.66 8.82 3.73
N LEU A 120 -0.34 7.74 4.41
CA LEU A 120 -1.22 6.61 4.71
C LEU A 120 -1.62 6.69 6.17
N VAL A 121 -2.90 6.92 6.46
CA VAL A 121 -3.41 7.11 7.82
C VAL A 121 -3.94 5.78 8.35
N CYS A 122 -3.18 5.14 9.24
CA CYS A 122 -3.54 3.85 9.83
C CYS A 122 -4.41 4.06 11.06
N GLY A 123 -5.71 3.81 10.94
CA GLY A 123 -6.63 3.79 12.06
C GLY A 123 -6.47 2.53 12.92
N ARG A 124 -6.88 2.62 14.18
CA ARG A 124 -6.94 1.53 15.15
C ARG A 124 -8.24 1.62 15.95
N TYR A 125 -8.51 0.60 16.74
CA TYR A 125 -9.72 0.50 17.57
C TYR A 125 -10.99 0.57 16.71
N GLU A 126 -12.00 1.35 17.15
CA GLU A 126 -13.24 1.58 16.40
C GLU A 126 -13.08 2.61 15.27
N GLY A 127 -11.87 3.16 15.08
CA GLY A 127 -11.54 4.11 14.05
C GLY A 127 -10.88 5.39 14.54
N ILE A 128 -10.97 6.42 13.73
CA ILE A 128 -10.42 7.75 13.99
C ILE A 128 -11.57 8.74 14.04
N ASP A 129 -11.53 9.67 14.96
CA ASP A 129 -12.52 10.75 15.04
C ASP A 129 -12.69 11.43 13.67
N GLU A 130 -13.91 11.45 13.16
CA GLU A 130 -14.25 11.91 11.80
C GLU A 130 -13.89 13.38 11.56
N ARG A 131 -13.74 14.16 12.62
CA ARG A 131 -13.26 15.56 12.54
C ARG A 131 -11.85 15.63 11.98
N ALA A 132 -11.01 14.62 12.20
CA ALA A 132 -9.68 14.55 11.58
C ALA A 132 -9.78 14.57 10.06
N LYS A 133 -10.63 13.72 9.48
CA LYS A 133 -10.81 13.66 8.02
C LYS A 133 -11.32 14.99 7.44
N LYS A 134 -12.26 15.63 8.14
CA LYS A 134 -12.77 16.96 7.73
C LYS A 134 -11.66 18.01 7.69
N ILE A 135 -10.81 18.06 8.71
CA ILE A 135 -9.66 18.99 8.77
C ILE A 135 -8.66 18.63 7.65
N LEU A 136 -8.31 17.36 7.48
CA LEU A 136 -7.32 16.94 6.48
C LEU A 136 -7.74 17.30 5.06
N LYS A 137 -9.04 17.27 4.75
CA LYS A 137 -9.58 17.72 3.43
C LYS A 137 -9.30 19.19 3.14
N THR A 138 -9.03 20.02 4.15
CA THR A 138 -8.62 21.42 3.96
C THR A 138 -7.12 21.59 3.68
N LEU A 139 -6.32 20.55 3.99
CA LEU A 139 -4.85 20.60 3.90
C LEU A 139 -4.31 19.94 2.62
N ALA A 140 -4.95 18.87 2.17
CA ALA A 140 -4.51 18.11 1.01
C ALA A 140 -5.67 17.27 0.42
N PRO A 141 -5.53 16.79 -0.84
CA PRO A 141 -6.47 15.82 -1.39
C PRO A 141 -6.49 14.54 -0.53
N VAL A 142 -7.65 14.23 0.04
CA VAL A 142 -7.92 12.99 0.78
C VAL A 142 -8.64 12.01 -0.14
N LYS A 143 -8.09 10.81 -0.27
CA LYS A 143 -8.68 9.69 -1.00
C LYS A 143 -9.03 8.60 0.00
N GLU A 144 -10.25 8.09 -0.10
CA GLU A 144 -10.76 7.04 0.79
C GLU A 144 -10.76 5.71 0.04
N PHE A 145 -10.21 4.67 0.69
CA PHE A 145 -10.13 3.32 0.11
C PHE A 145 -10.43 2.23 1.13
N ALA A 146 -11.15 1.21 0.66
CA ALA A 146 -11.11 -0.13 1.22
C ALA A 146 -10.05 -0.96 0.50
N VAL A 147 -9.40 -1.89 1.21
CA VAL A 147 -8.40 -2.79 0.64
C VAL A 147 -8.85 -4.23 0.90
N GLY A 148 -9.53 -4.82 -0.09
CA GLY A 148 -10.23 -6.09 0.08
C GLY A 148 -11.56 -5.94 0.79
N GLU A 149 -12.32 -7.04 0.90
CA GLU A 149 -13.67 -7.08 1.50
C GLU A 149 -13.62 -7.38 3.01
N ALA A 150 -12.46 -7.72 3.55
CA ALA A 150 -12.29 -8.04 4.96
C ALA A 150 -12.08 -6.79 5.82
N VAL A 151 -12.59 -6.83 7.05
CA VAL A 151 -12.27 -5.86 8.08
C VAL A 151 -10.97 -6.28 8.77
N TYR A 152 -10.03 -5.35 8.91
CA TYR A 152 -8.73 -5.55 9.54
C TYR A 152 -8.70 -4.96 10.95
N THR A 153 -7.80 -5.44 11.80
CA THR A 153 -7.59 -4.91 13.16
C THR A 153 -7.00 -3.50 13.17
N GLY A 154 -6.59 -2.97 12.03
CA GLY A 154 -6.03 -1.62 11.87
C GLY A 154 -5.63 -1.32 10.44
N GLY A 155 -5.23 -0.08 10.20
CA GLY A 155 -4.88 0.43 8.87
C GLY A 155 -3.50 0.02 8.35
N GLU A 156 -2.66 -0.65 9.13
CA GLU A 156 -1.29 -1.00 8.75
C GLU A 156 -1.27 -2.01 7.60
N VAL A 157 -2.07 -3.07 7.67
CA VAL A 157 -2.15 -4.08 6.58
C VAL A 157 -2.66 -3.46 5.28
N PRO A 158 -3.75 -2.70 5.26
CA PRO A 158 -4.15 -1.92 4.08
C PRO A 158 -3.06 -0.98 3.56
N ALA A 159 -2.34 -0.29 4.46
CA ALA A 159 -1.24 0.59 4.08
C ALA A 159 -0.10 -0.17 3.39
N LEU A 160 0.32 -1.31 3.95
CA LEU A 160 1.33 -2.18 3.36
C LEU A 160 0.94 -2.68 1.97
N ALA A 161 -0.32 -3.08 1.78
CA ALA A 161 -0.84 -3.50 0.48
C ALA A 161 -0.76 -2.37 -0.57
N ILE A 162 -1.11 -1.13 -0.19
CA ILE A 162 -0.98 0.02 -1.10
C ILE A 162 0.50 0.32 -1.40
N VAL A 163 1.38 0.31 -0.39
CA VAL A 163 2.82 0.53 -0.61
C VAL A 163 3.39 -0.51 -1.58
N ASP A 164 3.06 -1.78 -1.40
CA ASP A 164 3.50 -2.85 -2.29
C ASP A 164 2.97 -2.64 -3.72
N ALA A 165 1.66 -2.51 -3.86
CA ALA A 165 1.00 -2.35 -5.15
C ALA A 165 1.50 -1.14 -5.95
N VAL A 166 1.79 -0.02 -5.29
CA VAL A 166 2.35 1.18 -5.94
C VAL A 166 3.83 1.00 -6.24
N THR A 167 4.62 0.47 -5.29
CA THR A 167 6.07 0.32 -5.44
C THR A 167 6.43 -0.53 -6.65
N ARG A 168 5.76 -1.67 -6.86
CA ARG A 168 6.04 -2.56 -7.98
C ARG A 168 5.76 -1.92 -9.36
N ARG A 169 5.03 -0.81 -9.40
CA ARG A 169 4.70 -0.04 -10.63
C ARG A 169 5.68 1.07 -10.93
N LEU A 170 6.56 1.41 -9.98
CA LEU A 170 7.56 2.44 -10.20
C LEU A 170 8.64 1.96 -11.17
N PRO A 171 9.15 2.84 -12.06
CA PRO A 171 10.18 2.47 -13.01
C PRO A 171 11.40 1.84 -12.36
N GLY A 172 11.84 0.73 -12.91
CA GLY A 172 13.05 0.03 -12.49
C GLY A 172 12.95 -0.74 -11.15
N VAL A 173 11.80 -0.81 -10.49
CA VAL A 173 11.59 -1.64 -9.28
C VAL A 173 11.49 -3.12 -9.67
N LEU A 174 10.67 -3.43 -10.65
CA LEU A 174 10.68 -4.73 -11.33
C LEU A 174 11.60 -4.62 -12.54
N GLY A 175 12.43 -5.64 -12.78
CA GLY A 175 13.53 -5.58 -13.75
C GLY A 175 13.11 -5.28 -15.21
N LYS A 176 11.85 -5.57 -15.59
CA LYS A 176 11.28 -5.24 -16.92
C LYS A 176 9.85 -4.76 -16.72
N ASP A 177 9.39 -3.80 -17.53
CA ASP A 177 7.98 -3.34 -17.51
C ASP A 177 6.99 -4.49 -17.73
N ALA A 178 7.37 -5.49 -18.54
CA ALA A 178 6.59 -6.73 -18.71
C ALA A 178 6.49 -7.60 -17.44
N SER A 179 7.24 -7.29 -16.38
CA SER A 179 7.11 -7.96 -15.07
C SER A 179 5.93 -7.45 -14.25
N VAL A 180 5.31 -6.34 -14.64
CA VAL A 180 4.02 -5.91 -14.12
C VAL A 180 2.93 -6.74 -14.79
N GLU A 181 2.37 -7.72 -14.07
CA GLU A 181 1.46 -8.73 -14.63
C GLU A 181 0.25 -8.12 -15.33
N GLU A 182 -0.26 -7.02 -14.82
CA GLU A 182 -1.41 -6.31 -15.36
C GLU A 182 -1.15 -5.67 -16.74
N ARG A 183 0.13 -5.53 -17.12
CA ARG A 183 0.56 -5.00 -18.44
C ARG A 183 0.81 -6.10 -19.47
N ARG A 184 0.62 -7.35 -19.11
CA ARG A 184 0.81 -8.52 -19.99
C ARG A 184 -0.38 -9.47 -19.91
N ILE A 185 -0.45 -10.40 -20.85
CA ILE A 185 -1.39 -11.52 -20.78
C ILE A 185 -0.92 -12.42 -19.64
N ALA A 186 -1.55 -12.29 -18.49
CA ALA A 186 -1.31 -13.15 -17.34
C ALA A 186 -2.03 -14.49 -17.53
N SER A 187 -1.41 -15.59 -17.12
CA SER A 187 -2.05 -16.89 -17.02
C SER A 187 -2.49 -17.13 -15.59
N HIS A 188 -3.70 -17.66 -15.38
CA HIS A 188 -4.16 -18.09 -14.06
C HIS A 188 -3.35 -19.26 -13.50
N ALA A 189 -2.82 -20.12 -14.41
CA ALA A 189 -1.98 -21.25 -14.05
C ALA A 189 -0.58 -21.04 -14.62
N VAL A 190 0.41 -21.12 -13.76
CA VAL A 190 1.83 -21.07 -14.12
C VAL A 190 2.50 -22.38 -13.77
N TYR A 191 3.44 -22.78 -14.59
CA TYR A 191 4.18 -24.03 -14.46
C TYR A 191 5.68 -23.74 -14.51
N THR A 192 6.45 -24.51 -13.75
CA THR A 192 7.92 -24.46 -13.75
C THR A 192 8.51 -25.84 -14.06
N ARG A 193 9.82 -25.92 -14.16
CA ARG A 193 10.56 -27.16 -14.35
C ARG A 193 10.62 -27.96 -13.05
N PRO A 194 10.65 -29.30 -13.10
CA PRO A 194 10.69 -30.16 -14.29
C PRO A 194 9.32 -30.32 -14.95
N GLU A 195 9.27 -30.84 -16.20
CA GLU A 195 8.05 -31.07 -16.98
C GLU A 195 7.05 -31.98 -16.27
N THR A 196 7.55 -33.00 -15.58
CA THR A 196 6.75 -33.97 -14.84
C THR A 196 7.26 -34.04 -13.40
N ILE A 197 6.34 -33.94 -12.45
CA ILE A 197 6.59 -34.25 -11.04
C ILE A 197 5.81 -35.49 -10.66
N GLU A 198 6.40 -36.32 -9.83
CA GLU A 198 5.73 -37.51 -9.28
C GLU A 198 5.48 -37.31 -7.78
N TYR A 199 4.25 -37.54 -7.36
CA TYR A 199 3.86 -37.48 -5.95
C TYR A 199 2.87 -38.62 -5.65
N ARG A 200 3.16 -39.43 -4.65
CA ARG A 200 2.37 -40.62 -4.25
C ARG A 200 2.02 -41.53 -5.43
N LYS A 201 3.02 -41.87 -6.23
CA LYS A 201 2.91 -42.73 -7.44
C LYS A 201 2.02 -42.13 -8.56
N LYS A 202 1.61 -40.85 -8.44
CA LYS A 202 0.83 -40.16 -9.46
C LYS A 202 1.71 -39.12 -10.16
N LYS A 203 1.64 -39.10 -11.51
CA LYS A 203 2.41 -38.16 -12.34
C LYS A 203 1.58 -36.91 -12.67
N TYR A 204 2.15 -35.72 -12.43
CA TYR A 204 1.57 -34.44 -12.75
C TYR A 204 2.44 -33.77 -13.82
N ARG A 205 1.85 -33.43 -14.95
CA ARG A 205 2.58 -32.94 -16.13
C ARG A 205 2.21 -31.51 -16.46
N VAL A 206 3.18 -30.77 -16.97
CA VAL A 206 2.95 -29.47 -17.59
C VAL A 206 2.08 -29.65 -18.84
N PRO A 207 1.08 -28.77 -19.10
CA PRO A 207 0.28 -28.80 -20.32
C PRO A 207 1.16 -28.78 -21.58
N LYS A 208 0.91 -29.72 -22.50
CA LYS A 208 1.72 -29.86 -23.74
C LYS A 208 1.83 -28.53 -24.54
N VAL A 209 0.77 -27.71 -24.57
CA VAL A 209 0.77 -26.43 -25.29
C VAL A 209 1.87 -25.49 -24.81
N LEU A 210 2.26 -25.54 -23.53
CA LEU A 210 3.32 -24.69 -22.97
C LEU A 210 4.73 -25.15 -23.34
N GLN A 211 4.86 -26.37 -23.88
CA GLN A 211 6.13 -26.98 -24.25
C GLN A 211 6.45 -26.83 -25.76
N THR A 212 5.45 -26.46 -26.56
CA THR A 212 5.57 -26.42 -28.04
C THR A 212 6.41 -25.27 -28.58
N GLY A 213 6.67 -24.24 -27.77
CA GLY A 213 7.31 -23.01 -28.26
C GLY A 213 6.42 -22.15 -29.18
N HIS A 214 5.20 -22.59 -29.51
CA HIS A 214 4.31 -21.86 -30.42
C HIS A 214 3.59 -20.73 -29.69
N HIS A 215 4.15 -19.52 -29.78
CA HIS A 215 3.72 -18.36 -29.02
C HIS A 215 2.22 -18.02 -29.17
N ALA A 216 1.65 -18.17 -30.37
CA ALA A 216 0.22 -17.90 -30.59
C ALA A 216 -0.68 -18.86 -29.79
N HIS A 217 -0.37 -20.17 -29.80
CA HIS A 217 -1.11 -21.18 -29.05
C HIS A 217 -0.93 -21.00 -27.55
N ILE A 218 0.29 -20.70 -27.09
CA ILE A 218 0.57 -20.41 -25.68
C ILE A 218 -0.21 -19.15 -25.23
N SER A 219 -0.25 -18.10 -26.02
CA SER A 219 -0.99 -16.87 -25.71
C SER A 219 -2.51 -17.12 -25.67
N ALA A 220 -3.04 -17.91 -26.60
CA ALA A 220 -4.44 -18.32 -26.62
C ALA A 220 -4.80 -19.15 -25.39
N TRP A 221 -3.93 -20.10 -24.99
CA TRP A 221 -4.12 -20.91 -23.79
C TRP A 221 -4.11 -20.04 -22.51
N ARG A 222 -3.20 -19.06 -22.43
CA ARG A 222 -3.14 -18.12 -21.28
C ARG A 222 -4.37 -17.26 -21.14
N LYS A 223 -5.06 -16.93 -22.24
CA LYS A 223 -6.31 -16.14 -22.24
C LYS A 223 -7.54 -16.96 -21.86
N LYS A 224 -7.49 -18.29 -21.97
CA LYS A 224 -8.61 -19.14 -21.56
C LYS A 224 -8.66 -19.15 -20.03
N ARG A 225 -9.76 -18.63 -19.47
CA ARG A 225 -10.10 -18.73 -18.04
C ARG A 225 -10.64 -20.10 -17.71
#